data_ae6c51e3db134cb96bf1cc2805b583ee
#
_entry.id   ae6c51e3db134cb96bf1cc2805b583ee
#
_cell.length_a   1.000
_cell.length_b   1.000
_cell.length_c   1.000
_cell.angle_alpha   90.00
_cell.angle_beta   90.00
_cell.angle_gamma   90.00
#
_symmetry.space_group_name_H-M   'P 1'
#
loop_
_entity.id
_entity.type
_entity.pdbx_description
1 polymer ?
#
loop_
_entity_poly.entity_id
_entity_poly.type
_entity_poly.pdbx_seq_one_letter_code
_entity_poly.pdbx_strand_id
1 'polypeptide(L)'
;DALRRHRFDAVIATNTTLSREGVEGLANAAETGGLSGKPVFAKSTAVQKKLSIALAGELPIIGVGGIMGGEDAAEKIKAGASLVQFYSGFIYRGPDLVSEVAETLAIMRGKENR
;
A
#
# COMPACT_ATOMS: atom_id res chain seq x y z
N ASP A 1 7.00 -15.41 -10.45
CA ASP A 1 8.08 -16.03 -11.21
C ASP A 1 8.86 -15.05 -12.07
N ALA A 2 8.16 -14.14 -12.79
CA ALA A 2 8.84 -13.16 -13.63
C ALA A 2 9.77 -12.26 -12.80
N LEU A 3 9.35 -11.83 -11.62
CA LEU A 3 10.15 -10.98 -10.74
C LEU A 3 11.44 -11.66 -10.31
N ARG A 4 11.36 -12.94 -9.94
CA ARG A 4 12.54 -13.72 -9.56
C ARG A 4 13.46 -13.96 -10.74
N ARG A 5 12.87 -14.33 -11.88
CA ARG A 5 13.62 -14.66 -13.08
C ARG A 5 14.47 -13.50 -13.58
N HIS A 6 13.93 -12.28 -13.50
CA HIS A 6 14.60 -11.10 -14.01
C HIS A 6 15.37 -10.32 -12.94
N ARG A 7 15.46 -10.84 -11.71
CA ARG A 7 16.26 -10.27 -10.62
C ARG A 7 15.96 -8.81 -10.30
N PHE A 8 14.67 -8.49 -10.18
CA PHE A 8 14.27 -7.16 -9.72
C PHE A 8 14.73 -6.92 -8.29
N ASP A 9 15.07 -5.66 -7.95
CA ASP A 9 15.52 -5.29 -6.62
C ASP A 9 14.40 -5.21 -5.61
N ALA A 10 13.19 -4.87 -6.06
CA ALA A 10 12.00 -4.73 -5.23
C ALA A 10 10.76 -4.69 -6.11
N VAL A 11 9.59 -4.79 -5.49
CA VAL A 11 8.31 -4.69 -6.21
C VAL A 11 7.39 -3.72 -5.48
N ILE A 12 6.74 -2.86 -6.27
CA ILE A 12 5.72 -1.93 -5.76
C ILE A 12 4.36 -2.57 -5.97
N ALA A 13 3.61 -2.81 -4.92
CA ALA A 13 2.27 -3.39 -4.97
C ALA A 13 1.30 -2.52 -4.17
N THR A 14 0.26 -1.99 -4.76
CA THR A 14 -0.21 -2.30 -6.09
C THR A 14 -0.53 -1.03 -6.86
N ASN A 15 -0.88 -1.18 -8.15
CA ASN A 15 -1.35 -0.05 -8.96
C ASN A 15 -2.82 0.25 -8.61
N THR A 16 -3.38 1.30 -9.23
CA THR A 16 -4.78 1.66 -9.07
C THR A 16 -5.70 0.54 -9.59
N THR A 17 -6.96 0.58 -9.19
CA THR A 17 -7.94 -0.46 -9.58
C THR A 17 -8.95 0.08 -10.58
N LEU A 18 -9.47 -0.82 -11.43
CA LEU A 18 -10.58 -0.51 -12.32
C LEU A 18 -11.93 -0.66 -11.60
N SER A 19 -11.96 -1.31 -10.44
CA SER A 19 -13.16 -1.44 -9.62
C SER A 19 -13.63 -0.07 -9.14
N ARG A 20 -14.95 0.11 -9.07
CA ARG A 20 -15.56 1.35 -8.57
C ARG A 20 -16.24 1.17 -7.21
N GLU A 21 -15.97 0.06 -6.54
CA GLU A 21 -16.48 -0.16 -5.19
C GLU A 21 -16.09 0.97 -4.26
N GLY A 22 -17.04 1.45 -3.48
CA GLY A 22 -16.86 2.54 -2.54
C GLY A 22 -17.07 3.93 -3.12
N VAL A 23 -17.22 4.04 -4.44
CA VAL A 23 -17.43 5.34 -5.10
C VAL A 23 -18.60 5.39 -6.05
N GLU A 24 -19.41 4.33 -6.08
CA GLU A 24 -20.60 4.30 -6.93
C GLU A 24 -21.52 5.49 -6.59
N GLY A 25 -21.96 6.19 -7.61
CA GLY A 25 -22.84 7.36 -7.44
C GLY A 25 -22.12 8.65 -7.10
N LEU A 26 -20.81 8.63 -6.89
CA LEU A 26 -20.04 9.85 -6.68
C LEU A 26 -19.69 10.49 -8.02
N ALA A 27 -19.42 11.80 -7.98
CA ALA A 27 -18.95 12.53 -9.17
C ALA A 27 -17.66 11.89 -9.69
N ASN A 28 -17.57 11.79 -11.01
CA ASN A 28 -16.38 11.25 -11.69
C ASN A 28 -16.11 9.76 -11.45
N ALA A 29 -17.03 9.02 -10.82
CA ALA A 29 -16.84 7.59 -10.56
C ALA A 29 -16.65 6.78 -11.84
N ALA A 30 -17.24 7.21 -12.94
CA ALA A 30 -17.17 6.51 -14.23
C ALA A 30 -16.03 6.97 -15.14
N GLU A 31 -15.19 7.88 -14.69
CA GLU A 31 -14.07 8.36 -15.52
C GLU A 31 -13.07 7.25 -15.84
N THR A 32 -12.45 7.37 -17.03
CA THR A 32 -11.40 6.46 -17.47
C THR A 32 -10.17 6.62 -16.58
N GLY A 33 -9.53 5.51 -16.27
CA GLY A 33 -8.34 5.48 -15.43
C GLY A 33 -8.53 4.61 -14.21
N GLY A 34 -7.47 4.39 -13.47
CA GLY A 34 -7.50 3.57 -12.26
C GLY A 34 -7.98 4.36 -11.05
N LEU A 35 -8.75 3.71 -10.19
CA LEU A 35 -9.16 4.27 -8.91
C LEU A 35 -8.01 4.16 -7.91
N SER A 36 -7.76 5.21 -7.15
CA SER A 36 -6.76 5.23 -6.08
C SER A 36 -7.38 5.74 -4.78
N GLY A 37 -6.56 5.89 -3.74
CA GLY A 37 -6.99 6.40 -2.45
C GLY A 37 -7.66 5.32 -1.58
N LYS A 38 -8.38 5.75 -0.57
CA LYS A 38 -8.97 4.86 0.44
C LYS A 38 -9.75 3.67 -0.14
N PRO A 39 -10.58 3.83 -1.19
CA PRO A 39 -11.36 2.71 -1.72
C PRO A 39 -10.53 1.51 -2.19
N VAL A 40 -9.26 1.71 -2.52
CA VAL A 40 -8.41 0.64 -3.04
C VAL A 40 -7.66 -0.12 -1.94
N PHE A 41 -7.72 0.35 -0.68
CA PHE A 41 -6.87 -0.15 0.39
C PHE A 41 -7.02 -1.66 0.64
N ALA A 42 -8.23 -2.12 0.86
CA ALA A 42 -8.46 -3.52 1.24
C ALA A 42 -8.03 -4.49 0.13
N LYS A 43 -8.39 -4.17 -1.11
CA LYS A 43 -8.06 -5.00 -2.27
C LYS A 43 -6.56 -5.01 -2.52
N SER A 44 -5.92 -3.85 -2.47
CA SER A 44 -4.48 -3.71 -2.63
C SER A 44 -3.72 -4.48 -1.56
N THR A 45 -4.16 -4.38 -0.30
CA THR A 45 -3.51 -5.06 0.82
C THR A 45 -3.66 -6.59 0.70
N ALA A 46 -4.82 -7.07 0.24
CA ALA A 46 -5.03 -8.49 0.02
C ALA A 46 -4.11 -9.04 -1.08
N VAL A 47 -3.96 -8.32 -2.18
CA VAL A 47 -3.06 -8.70 -3.27
C VAL A 47 -1.61 -8.69 -2.79
N GLN A 48 -1.23 -7.67 -2.04
CA GLN A 48 0.12 -7.56 -1.47
C GLN A 48 0.44 -8.74 -0.56
N LYS A 49 -0.51 -9.17 0.27
CA LYS A 49 -0.31 -10.31 1.16
C LYS A 49 -0.07 -11.59 0.37
N LYS A 50 -0.84 -11.83 -0.68
CA LYS A 50 -0.64 -12.99 -1.56
C LYS A 50 0.74 -12.95 -2.21
N LEU A 51 1.16 -11.77 -2.66
CA LEU A 51 2.47 -11.60 -3.28
C LEU A 51 3.59 -11.87 -2.27
N SER A 52 3.45 -11.41 -1.04
CA SER A 52 4.41 -11.63 0.03
C SER A 52 4.61 -13.13 0.30
N ILE A 53 3.51 -13.88 0.35
CA ILE A 53 3.56 -15.33 0.55
C ILE A 53 4.28 -16.00 -0.64
N ALA A 54 3.95 -15.60 -1.86
CA ALA A 54 4.53 -16.17 -3.08
C ALA A 54 6.03 -15.90 -3.19
N LEU A 55 6.48 -14.70 -2.78
CA LEU A 55 7.89 -14.32 -2.85
C LEU A 55 8.72 -14.87 -1.70
N ALA A 56 8.07 -15.22 -0.58
CA ALA A 56 8.74 -15.83 0.59
C ALA A 56 9.98 -15.05 1.06
N GLY A 57 9.93 -13.72 1.00
CA GLY A 57 11.02 -12.86 1.45
C GLY A 57 12.15 -12.65 0.46
N GLU A 58 12.06 -13.19 -0.73
CA GLU A 58 13.12 -13.04 -1.75
C GLU A 58 13.26 -11.62 -2.29
N LEU A 59 12.17 -10.86 -2.29
CA LEU A 59 12.17 -9.47 -2.77
C LEU A 59 11.44 -8.57 -1.77
N PRO A 60 11.98 -7.38 -1.48
CA PRO A 60 11.24 -6.39 -0.68
C PRO A 60 10.00 -5.93 -1.43
N ILE A 61 8.94 -5.68 -0.70
CA ILE A 61 7.68 -5.15 -1.24
C ILE A 61 7.48 -3.72 -0.74
N ILE A 62 7.19 -2.81 -1.65
CA ILE A 62 6.77 -1.45 -1.30
C ILE A 62 5.25 -1.45 -1.37
N GLY A 63 4.59 -1.33 -0.22
CA GLY A 63 3.14 -1.38 -0.14
C GLY A 63 2.50 -0.06 -0.55
N VAL A 64 1.57 -0.10 -1.50
CA VAL A 64 0.91 1.08 -2.04
C VAL A 64 -0.59 0.80 -2.14
N GLY A 65 -1.39 1.82 -1.92
CA GLY A 65 -2.83 1.77 -2.15
C GLY A 65 -3.64 2.05 -0.90
N GLY A 66 -4.32 3.19 -0.89
CA GLY A 66 -5.30 3.52 0.11
C GLY A 66 -4.79 3.91 1.48
N ILE A 67 -3.52 4.24 1.62
CA ILE A 67 -2.93 4.63 2.90
C ILE A 67 -3.37 6.06 3.24
N MET A 68 -4.17 6.19 4.30
CA MET A 68 -4.69 7.47 4.77
C MET A 68 -4.25 7.81 6.19
N GLY A 69 -3.48 6.95 6.83
CA GLY A 69 -3.01 7.16 8.19
C GLY A 69 -1.98 6.13 8.61
N GLY A 70 -1.45 6.27 9.81
CA GLY A 70 -0.44 5.37 10.35
C GLY A 70 -0.93 3.94 10.50
N GLU A 71 -2.20 3.75 10.86
CA GLU A 71 -2.76 2.40 10.98
C GLU A 71 -2.79 1.66 9.66
N ASP A 72 -3.10 2.37 8.57
CA ASP A 72 -3.09 1.77 7.23
C ASP A 72 -1.69 1.35 6.83
N ALA A 73 -0.70 2.19 7.14
CA ALA A 73 0.70 1.86 6.88
C ALA A 73 1.11 0.63 7.69
N ALA A 74 0.71 0.55 8.95
CA ALA A 74 0.99 -0.60 9.80
C ALA A 74 0.42 -1.89 9.21
N GLU A 75 -0.80 -1.83 8.67
CA GLU A 75 -1.43 -2.98 8.01
C GLU A 75 -0.64 -3.45 6.78
N LYS A 76 -0.09 -2.50 6.00
CA LYS A 76 0.77 -2.84 4.86
C LYS A 76 2.01 -3.60 5.31
N ILE A 77 2.65 -3.16 6.40
CA ILE A 77 3.82 -3.83 6.94
C ILE A 77 3.46 -5.23 7.44
N LYS A 78 2.35 -5.37 8.16
CA LYS A 78 1.88 -6.68 8.63
C LYS A 78 1.56 -7.61 7.47
N ALA A 79 1.14 -7.08 6.33
CA ALA A 79 0.86 -7.86 5.14
C ALA A 79 2.12 -8.19 4.33
N GLY A 80 3.30 -7.81 4.81
CA GLY A 80 4.57 -8.21 4.23
C GLY A 80 5.38 -7.11 3.56
N ALA A 81 4.93 -5.85 3.58
CA ALA A 81 5.68 -4.76 2.99
C ALA A 81 6.89 -4.38 3.85
N SER A 82 7.98 -4.00 3.19
CA SER A 82 9.16 -3.45 3.84
C SER A 82 9.11 -1.92 3.92
N LEU A 83 8.46 -1.30 2.95
CA LEU A 83 8.28 0.14 2.86
C LEU A 83 6.84 0.42 2.42
N VAL A 84 6.39 1.66 2.61
CA VAL A 84 5.08 2.10 2.13
C VAL A 84 5.22 3.33 1.26
N GLN A 85 4.28 3.50 0.34
CA GLN A 85 4.20 4.64 -0.56
C GLN A 85 2.75 5.09 -0.64
N PHE A 86 2.51 6.39 -0.69
CA PHE A 86 1.17 6.92 -0.84
C PHE A 86 1.19 8.18 -1.70
N TYR A 87 0.09 8.43 -2.38
CA TYR A 87 -0.09 9.59 -3.23
C TYR A 87 -1.39 10.31 -2.88
N SER A 88 -2.53 9.63 -3.03
CA SER A 88 -3.83 10.24 -2.73
C SER A 88 -3.96 10.65 -1.27
N GLY A 89 -3.45 9.84 -0.35
CA GLY A 89 -3.45 10.20 1.07
C GLY A 89 -2.72 11.50 1.35
N PHE A 90 -1.60 11.72 0.68
CA PHE A 90 -0.83 12.96 0.81
C PHE A 90 -1.63 14.16 0.30
N ILE A 91 -2.35 13.99 -0.81
CA ILE A 91 -3.19 15.05 -1.37
C ILE A 91 -4.25 15.49 -0.37
N TYR A 92 -4.91 14.54 0.29
CA TYR A 92 -5.97 14.85 1.24
C TYR A 92 -5.48 15.29 2.61
N ARG A 93 -4.40 14.72 3.12
CA ARG A 93 -3.92 14.97 4.47
C ARG A 93 -2.68 15.85 4.57
N GLY A 94 -1.96 16.03 3.47
CA GLY A 94 -0.76 16.86 3.43
C GLY A 94 0.44 16.24 4.12
N PRO A 95 1.49 17.06 4.41
CA PRO A 95 2.74 16.56 4.98
C PRO A 95 2.63 15.85 6.33
N ASP A 96 1.59 16.16 7.11
CA ASP A 96 1.38 15.51 8.41
C ASP A 96 1.23 14.00 8.28
N LEU A 97 0.72 13.52 7.13
CA LEU A 97 0.59 12.10 6.89
C LEU A 97 1.96 11.42 6.87
N VAL A 98 2.97 12.06 6.26
CA VAL A 98 4.33 11.51 6.22
C VAL A 98 4.87 11.32 7.63
N SER A 99 4.72 12.34 8.49
CA SER A 99 5.19 12.28 9.88
C SER A 99 4.45 11.23 10.68
N GLU A 100 3.13 11.14 10.52
CA GLU A 100 2.31 10.15 11.21
C GLU A 100 2.71 8.72 10.83
N VAL A 101 2.88 8.47 9.55
CA VAL A 101 3.27 7.15 9.05
C VAL A 101 4.67 6.78 9.54
N ALA A 102 5.62 7.69 9.41
CA ALA A 102 7.00 7.46 9.85
C ALA A 102 7.06 7.14 11.35
N GLU A 103 6.31 7.89 12.17
CA GLU A 103 6.25 7.67 13.61
C GLU A 103 5.64 6.31 13.95
N THR A 104 4.54 5.95 13.30
CA THR A 104 3.88 4.66 13.52
C THR A 104 4.82 3.50 13.19
N LEU A 105 5.51 3.57 12.06
CA LEU A 105 6.42 2.52 11.63
C LEU A 105 7.65 2.42 12.53
N ALA A 106 8.13 3.55 13.05
CA ALA A 106 9.25 3.56 13.99
C ALA A 106 8.86 2.85 15.30
N ILE A 107 7.65 3.08 15.79
CA ILE A 107 7.14 2.41 16.99
C ILE A 107 7.04 0.90 16.77
N MET A 108 6.52 0.48 15.63
CA MET A 108 6.44 -0.94 15.27
C MET A 108 7.81 -1.60 15.26
N ARG A 109 8.78 -0.95 14.64
CA ARG A 109 10.15 -1.47 14.55
C ARG A 109 10.78 -1.60 15.95
N GLY A 110 10.55 -0.63 16.83
CA GLY A 110 11.01 -0.69 18.20
C GLY A 110 10.46 -1.88 18.97
N LYS A 111 9.20 -2.22 18.74
CA LYS A 111 8.56 -3.38 19.36
C LYS A 111 9.13 -4.69 18.84
N GLU A 112 9.41 -4.77 17.54
CA GLU A 112 9.98 -5.98 16.94
C GLU A 112 11.38 -6.28 17.45
N ASN A 113 12.15 -5.24 17.79
CA ASN A 113 13.54 -5.37 18.24
C ASN A 113 13.66 -5.66 19.74
N ARG A 114 12.56 -5.80 20.43
CA ARG A 114 12.52 -6.17 21.84
C ARG A 114 12.21 -7.66 22.00
#